data_d5dbbfc096ed25d6bb53b17a8f34c143
#
_entry.id   d5dbbfc096ed25d6bb53b17a8f34c143
#
_cell.length_a   1.000
_cell.length_b   1.000
_cell.length_c   1.000
_cell.angle_alpha   90.00
_cell.angle_beta   90.00
_cell.angle_gamma   90.00
#
_symmetry.space_group_name_H-M   'P 1'
#
loop_
_entity.id
_entity.type
_entity.pdbx_description
1 polymer ?
#
loop_
_entity_poly.entity_id
_entity_poly.type
_entity_poly.pdbx_seq_one_letter_code
_entity_poly.pdbx_strand_id
1 'polypeptide(L)'
;MSKRSNFDKIPRDFYPTFDTNATPPSFIREIRGKRYAEPCCGQGDLVDLLYDAAICKWESDIEARGCGYLYDAMCLTKNELQKCDLIITNPPYTRKVVLPMIDHFISLKPTWLLLPADWMHNRYFGPYMDKCSKVISVGRLKWFKDSPHSSTDNYCWYNWRYKATSDVDTVFIGRG
;
A
#
# COMPACT_ATOMS: atom_id res chain seq x y z
N MET A 1 -20.55 -21.06 2.02
CA MET A 1 -19.16 -21.18 2.48
C MET A 1 -18.26 -20.74 1.33
N SER A 2 -17.61 -19.59 1.45
CA SER A 2 -16.64 -19.12 0.44
C SER A 2 -15.43 -20.05 0.49
N LYS A 3 -15.11 -20.74 -0.62
CA LYS A 3 -13.85 -21.48 -0.73
C LYS A 3 -12.72 -20.46 -0.67
N ARG A 4 -11.92 -20.49 0.40
CA ARG A 4 -10.61 -19.83 0.39
C ARG A 4 -9.82 -20.38 -0.78
N SER A 5 -9.35 -19.51 -1.64
CA SER A 5 -8.44 -19.89 -2.73
C SER A 5 -7.19 -20.53 -2.14
N ASN A 6 -6.96 -21.80 -2.45
CA ASN A 6 -5.71 -22.50 -2.14
C ASN A 6 -4.63 -22.08 -3.15
N PHE A 7 -4.22 -20.82 -3.11
CA PHE A 7 -2.98 -20.42 -3.77
C PHE A 7 -1.82 -20.70 -2.81
N ASP A 8 -0.77 -21.34 -3.31
CA ASP A 8 0.48 -21.47 -2.59
C ASP A 8 0.92 -20.08 -2.17
N LYS A 9 1.23 -19.91 -0.87
CA LYS A 9 1.72 -18.64 -0.36
C LYS A 9 3.00 -18.27 -1.08
N ILE A 10 2.97 -17.15 -1.78
CA ILE A 10 4.16 -16.62 -2.44
C ILE A 10 5.18 -16.23 -1.36
N PRO A 11 6.47 -16.59 -1.54
CA PRO A 11 7.50 -16.17 -0.60
C PRO A 11 7.45 -14.68 -0.32
N ARG A 12 7.39 -14.31 0.97
CA ARG A 12 7.33 -12.92 1.46
C ARG A 12 6.14 -12.10 0.97
N ASP A 13 5.02 -12.74 0.64
CA ASP A 13 3.78 -12.08 0.18
C ASP A 13 4.03 -11.11 -1.01
N PHE A 14 4.88 -11.50 -1.96
CA PHE A 14 5.19 -10.67 -3.13
C PHE A 14 4.04 -10.69 -4.14
N TYR A 15 3.28 -9.61 -4.19
CA TYR A 15 2.19 -9.40 -5.14
C TYR A 15 2.49 -8.17 -6.01
N PRO A 16 2.95 -8.35 -7.27
CA PRO A 16 3.29 -7.24 -8.16
C PRO A 16 2.05 -6.42 -8.51
N THR A 17 2.12 -5.10 -8.34
CA THR A 17 0.98 -4.18 -8.52
C THR A 17 0.97 -3.59 -9.92
N PHE A 18 0.75 -4.42 -10.94
CA PHE A 18 0.70 -4.00 -12.35
C PHE A 18 -0.73 -3.72 -12.86
N ASP A 19 -1.78 -4.15 -12.14
CA ASP A 19 -3.17 -3.96 -12.54
C ASP A 19 -3.56 -2.48 -12.41
N THR A 20 -3.93 -1.84 -13.51
CA THR A 20 -4.34 -0.43 -13.57
C THR A 20 -5.55 -0.13 -12.67
N ASN A 21 -6.36 -1.13 -12.32
CA ASN A 21 -7.42 -0.98 -11.34
C ASN A 21 -6.91 -0.60 -9.95
N ALA A 22 -5.62 -0.84 -9.65
CA ALA A 22 -5.02 -0.41 -8.38
C ALA A 22 -4.97 1.12 -8.22
N THR A 23 -5.08 1.86 -9.33
CA THR A 23 -4.96 3.32 -9.35
C THR A 23 -6.26 4.00 -9.82
N PRO A 24 -7.39 3.84 -9.08
CA PRO A 24 -8.65 4.46 -9.47
C PRO A 24 -8.54 6.00 -9.48
N PRO A 25 -9.35 6.71 -10.28
CA PRO A 25 -9.31 8.17 -10.39
C PRO A 25 -9.42 8.89 -9.05
N SER A 26 -10.15 8.34 -8.09
CA SER A 26 -10.28 8.85 -6.73
C SER A 26 -8.94 8.83 -5.99
N PHE A 27 -8.15 7.76 -6.11
CA PHE A 27 -6.81 7.68 -5.52
C PHE A 27 -5.81 8.61 -6.22
N ILE A 28 -5.82 8.63 -7.56
CA ILE A 28 -4.94 9.51 -8.34
C ILE A 28 -5.13 10.99 -7.96
N ARG A 29 -6.36 11.44 -7.70
CA ARG A 29 -6.62 12.81 -7.25
C ARG A 29 -5.91 13.15 -5.93
N GLU A 30 -5.81 12.20 -5.02
CA GLU A 30 -5.18 12.41 -3.70
C GLU A 30 -3.65 12.58 -3.77
N ILE A 31 -3.03 11.90 -4.74
CA ILE A 31 -1.55 11.83 -4.83
C ILE A 31 -0.96 12.69 -5.96
N ARG A 32 -1.80 13.30 -6.81
CA ARG A 32 -1.35 14.04 -7.99
C ARG A 32 -0.32 15.11 -7.65
N GLY A 33 0.83 15.05 -8.34
CA GLY A 33 1.94 15.97 -8.18
C GLY A 33 2.72 15.83 -6.87
N LYS A 34 2.39 14.85 -6.02
CA LYS A 34 3.13 14.58 -4.79
C LYS A 34 4.42 13.83 -5.07
N ARG A 35 5.40 14.03 -4.20
CA ARG A 35 6.66 13.27 -4.19
C ARG A 35 6.53 12.15 -3.17
N TYR A 36 6.79 10.92 -3.56
CA TYR A 36 6.57 9.78 -2.67
C TYR A 36 7.78 8.86 -2.56
N ALA A 37 7.75 8.01 -1.53
CA ALA A 37 8.60 6.86 -1.35
C ALA A 37 7.79 5.57 -1.52
N GLU A 38 8.36 4.58 -2.23
CA GLU A 38 7.86 3.21 -2.37
C GLU A 38 8.84 2.24 -1.69
N PRO A 39 8.67 1.93 -0.40
CA PRO A 39 9.63 1.11 0.34
C PRO A 39 9.46 -0.41 0.18
N CYS A 40 8.50 -0.88 -0.62
CA CYS A 40 8.31 -2.28 -0.98
C CYS A 40 8.11 -2.40 -2.49
N CYS A 41 9.01 -1.78 -3.28
CA CYS A 41 8.81 -1.53 -4.70
C CYS A 41 8.80 -2.79 -5.57
N GLY A 42 9.33 -3.91 -5.09
CA GLY A 42 9.38 -5.16 -5.84
C GLY A 42 10.10 -5.01 -7.18
N GLN A 43 9.36 -5.18 -8.26
CA GLN A 43 9.87 -5.00 -9.65
C GLN A 43 9.60 -3.58 -10.20
N GLY A 44 8.96 -2.70 -9.43
CA GLY A 44 8.64 -1.34 -9.85
C GLY A 44 7.26 -1.16 -10.46
N ASP A 45 6.43 -2.22 -10.51
CA ASP A 45 5.13 -2.15 -11.17
C ASP A 45 4.24 -1.01 -10.64
N LEU A 46 4.21 -0.75 -9.33
CA LEU A 46 3.44 0.37 -8.76
C LEU A 46 4.07 1.73 -9.12
N VAL A 47 5.41 1.81 -9.16
CA VAL A 47 6.11 3.03 -9.58
C VAL A 47 5.73 3.39 -11.01
N ASP A 48 5.70 2.40 -11.90
CA ASP A 48 5.29 2.56 -13.29
C ASP A 48 3.82 3.03 -13.40
N LEU A 49 2.91 2.44 -12.63
CA LEU A 49 1.49 2.85 -12.62
C LEU A 49 1.29 4.30 -12.15
N LEU A 50 2.16 4.80 -11.30
CA LEU A 50 2.05 6.16 -10.74
C LEU A 50 2.85 7.21 -11.50
N TYR A 51 3.58 6.83 -12.56
CA TYR A 51 4.54 7.69 -13.27
C TYR A 51 3.94 9.04 -13.72
N ASP A 52 2.75 9.03 -14.28
CA ASP A 52 2.07 10.25 -14.77
C ASP A 52 1.31 11.02 -13.66
N ALA A 53 1.18 10.45 -12.48
CA ALA A 53 0.39 11.01 -11.39
C ALA A 53 1.24 11.61 -10.27
N ALA A 54 2.32 10.96 -9.88
CA ALA A 54 3.15 11.33 -8.73
C ALA A 54 4.64 11.07 -9.04
N ILE A 55 5.52 11.65 -8.25
CA ILE A 55 6.96 11.61 -8.50
C ILE A 55 7.64 10.72 -7.45
N CYS A 56 8.12 9.54 -7.87
CA CYS A 56 8.92 8.70 -6.99
C CYS A 56 10.27 9.38 -6.69
N LYS A 57 10.61 9.51 -5.42
CA LYS A 57 11.89 10.09 -4.94
C LYS A 57 12.72 9.10 -4.15
N TRP A 58 12.13 8.02 -3.69
CA TRP A 58 12.78 6.91 -3.03
C TRP A 58 12.04 5.63 -3.38
N GLU A 59 12.76 4.62 -3.82
CA GLU A 59 12.25 3.29 -4.06
C GLU A 59 13.22 2.26 -3.48
N SER A 60 12.71 1.27 -2.78
CA SER A 60 13.51 0.20 -2.16
C SER A 60 12.69 -1.06 -1.95
N ASP A 61 13.39 -2.17 -1.84
CA ASP A 61 12.82 -3.46 -1.42
C ASP A 61 13.83 -4.22 -0.56
N ILE A 62 13.34 -5.10 0.29
CA ILE A 62 14.18 -5.98 1.12
C ILE A 62 14.90 -7.05 0.29
N GLU A 63 14.45 -7.29 -0.96
CA GLU A 63 15.05 -8.18 -1.92
C GLU A 63 15.37 -7.45 -3.23
N ALA A 64 16.50 -7.83 -3.86
CA ALA A 64 16.90 -7.30 -5.15
C ALA A 64 15.98 -7.85 -6.26
N ARG A 65 14.83 -7.21 -6.51
CA ARG A 65 13.83 -7.61 -7.51
C ARG A 65 13.88 -6.79 -8.80
N GLY A 66 14.81 -5.86 -8.91
CA GLY A 66 15.04 -5.05 -10.10
C GLY A 66 14.62 -3.59 -9.99
N CYS A 67 13.99 -3.18 -8.89
CA CYS A 67 13.62 -1.79 -8.63
C CYS A 67 14.28 -1.28 -7.35
N GLY A 68 14.83 -0.06 -7.44
CA GLY A 68 15.28 0.70 -6.27
C GLY A 68 16.51 0.15 -5.53
N TYR A 69 16.65 0.60 -4.31
CA TYR A 69 17.73 0.20 -3.42
C TYR A 69 17.39 -1.11 -2.68
N LEU A 70 18.40 -1.96 -2.45
CA LEU A 70 18.25 -3.08 -1.50
C LEU A 70 18.25 -2.50 -0.08
N TYR A 71 17.08 -2.38 0.52
CA TYR A 71 16.92 -1.69 1.81
C TYR A 71 15.69 -2.20 2.57
N ASP A 72 15.86 -2.43 3.87
CA ASP A 72 14.74 -2.82 4.73
C ASP A 72 13.86 -1.60 5.03
N ALA A 73 12.59 -1.67 4.68
CA ALA A 73 11.61 -0.62 4.94
C ALA A 73 11.50 -0.23 6.42
N MET A 74 11.78 -1.15 7.34
CA MET A 74 11.81 -0.88 8.78
C MET A 74 13.03 -0.09 9.24
N CYS A 75 14.05 0.04 8.39
CA CYS A 75 15.23 0.88 8.64
C CYS A 75 15.10 2.30 8.08
N LEU A 76 14.00 2.63 7.39
CA LEU A 76 13.77 3.97 6.86
C LEU A 76 13.76 5.02 7.98
N THR A 77 14.37 6.15 7.69
CA THR A 77 14.38 7.31 8.57
C THR A 77 13.91 8.55 7.82
N LYS A 78 13.84 9.67 8.50
CA LYS A 78 13.51 10.95 7.86
C LYS A 78 14.57 11.40 6.85
N ASN A 79 15.80 10.89 6.95
CA ASN A 79 16.89 11.24 6.03
C ASN A 79 16.61 10.73 4.62
N GLU A 80 16.24 9.45 4.46
CA GLU A 80 15.88 8.87 3.17
C GLU A 80 14.64 9.57 2.58
N LEU A 81 13.73 10.00 3.45
CA LEU A 81 12.45 10.59 3.07
C LEU A 81 12.45 12.13 2.97
N GLN A 82 13.62 12.80 2.99
CA GLN A 82 13.71 14.27 2.94
C GLN A 82 13.01 14.86 1.71
N LYS A 83 13.12 14.21 0.56
CA LYS A 83 12.54 14.67 -0.71
C LYS A 83 11.12 14.15 -0.96
N CYS A 84 10.54 13.41 0.00
CA CYS A 84 9.22 12.79 -0.12
C CYS A 84 8.18 13.55 0.70
N ASP A 85 7.00 13.72 0.15
CA ASP A 85 5.84 14.29 0.84
C ASP A 85 5.07 13.20 1.60
N LEU A 86 5.11 11.96 1.10
CA LEU A 86 4.35 10.82 1.63
C LEU A 86 4.99 9.48 1.25
N ILE A 87 4.48 8.40 1.86
CA ILE A 87 4.78 7.01 1.52
C ILE A 87 3.58 6.42 0.79
N ILE A 88 3.81 5.72 -0.32
CA ILE A 88 2.80 4.92 -1.04
C ILE A 88 3.40 3.54 -1.27
N THR A 89 2.75 2.48 -0.82
CA THR A 89 3.25 1.12 -1.04
C THR A 89 2.16 0.06 -1.00
N ASN A 90 2.41 -1.04 -1.69
CA ASN A 90 1.74 -2.32 -1.50
C ASN A 90 2.64 -3.21 -0.63
N PRO A 91 2.46 -3.21 0.71
CA PRO A 91 3.34 -3.94 1.62
C PRO A 91 3.01 -5.44 1.62
N PRO A 92 3.90 -6.30 2.18
CA PRO A 92 3.55 -7.69 2.44
C PRO A 92 2.36 -7.79 3.39
N TYR A 93 1.42 -8.73 3.14
CA TYR A 93 0.18 -8.85 3.92
C TYR A 93 0.32 -9.73 5.17
N THR A 94 1.50 -10.28 5.44
CA THR A 94 1.74 -11.00 6.69
C THR A 94 1.59 -10.06 7.88
N ARG A 95 0.55 -10.27 8.70
CA ARG A 95 0.14 -9.38 9.80
C ARG A 95 1.28 -8.98 10.74
N LYS A 96 2.16 -9.94 11.10
CA LYS A 96 3.33 -9.68 11.98
C LYS A 96 4.34 -8.72 11.36
N VAL A 97 4.31 -8.53 10.04
CA VAL A 97 5.20 -7.65 9.29
C VAL A 97 4.52 -6.30 9.06
N VAL A 98 3.31 -6.31 8.51
CA VAL A 98 2.65 -5.06 8.08
C VAL A 98 2.20 -4.17 9.24
N LEU A 99 1.75 -4.73 10.38
CA LEU A 99 1.30 -3.88 11.48
C LEU A 99 2.43 -3.00 12.06
N PRO A 100 3.63 -3.54 12.38
CA PRO A 100 4.77 -2.69 12.72
C PRO A 100 5.17 -1.70 11.62
N MET A 101 5.04 -2.08 10.33
CA MET A 101 5.31 -1.18 9.21
C MET A 101 4.36 0.02 9.20
N ILE A 102 3.06 -0.19 9.47
CA ILE A 102 2.09 0.91 9.56
C ILE A 102 2.55 1.91 10.62
N ASP A 103 2.82 1.45 11.85
CA ASP A 103 3.26 2.32 12.95
C ASP A 103 4.56 3.05 12.59
N HIS A 104 5.51 2.36 11.97
CA HIS A 104 6.78 2.94 11.54
C HIS A 104 6.56 4.05 10.50
N PHE A 105 5.84 3.76 9.41
CA PHE A 105 5.64 4.69 8.32
C PHE A 105 4.87 5.95 8.73
N ILE A 106 3.78 5.82 9.50
CA ILE A 106 3.02 6.98 9.98
C ILE A 106 3.82 7.85 10.95
N SER A 107 4.85 7.31 11.61
CA SER A 107 5.78 8.08 12.43
C SER A 107 6.74 8.94 11.59
N LEU A 108 6.89 8.63 10.30
CA LEU A 108 7.82 9.29 9.38
C LEU A 108 7.12 10.27 8.44
N LYS A 109 6.04 9.84 7.77
CA LYS A 109 5.31 10.60 6.74
C LYS A 109 3.83 10.22 6.70
N PRO A 110 2.97 11.05 6.09
CA PRO A 110 1.64 10.59 5.64
C PRO A 110 1.80 9.35 4.77
N THR A 111 0.93 8.35 4.95
CA THR A 111 1.13 7.02 4.38
C THR A 111 -0.13 6.51 3.69
N TRP A 112 0.03 5.98 2.49
CA TRP A 112 -0.99 5.23 1.75
C TRP A 112 -0.55 3.77 1.59
N LEU A 113 -1.37 2.83 2.05
CA LEU A 113 -1.12 1.40 1.89
C LEU A 113 -2.26 0.72 1.15
N LEU A 114 -1.91 -0.11 0.17
CA LEU A 114 -2.83 -1.00 -0.51
C LEU A 114 -3.00 -2.27 0.32
N LEU A 115 -4.17 -2.47 0.92
CA LEU A 115 -4.43 -3.60 1.82
C LEU A 115 -5.77 -4.26 1.50
N PRO A 116 -5.97 -5.54 1.90
CA PRO A 116 -7.28 -6.19 1.79
C PRO A 116 -8.39 -5.39 2.46
N ALA A 117 -9.53 -5.26 1.79
CA ALA A 117 -10.68 -4.50 2.29
C ALA A 117 -11.23 -5.07 3.59
N ASP A 118 -11.24 -6.40 3.74
CA ASP A 118 -11.74 -7.09 4.94
C ASP A 118 -10.98 -6.74 6.22
N TRP A 119 -9.78 -6.16 6.12
CA TRP A 119 -9.00 -5.83 7.31
C TRP A 119 -9.68 -4.80 8.20
N MET A 120 -10.41 -3.84 7.62
CA MET A 120 -11.17 -2.85 8.41
C MET A 120 -12.23 -3.46 9.31
N HIS A 121 -12.67 -4.69 9.03
CA HIS A 121 -13.67 -5.41 9.82
C HIS A 121 -13.05 -6.29 10.91
N ASN A 122 -11.74 -6.42 10.94
CA ASN A 122 -11.04 -7.29 11.87
C ASN A 122 -10.71 -6.56 13.19
N ARG A 123 -11.02 -7.19 14.32
CA ARG A 123 -10.75 -6.61 15.65
C ARG A 123 -9.31 -6.16 15.85
N TYR A 124 -8.34 -6.89 15.31
CA TYR A 124 -6.91 -6.54 15.43
C TYR A 124 -6.53 -5.28 14.65
N PHE A 125 -7.32 -4.89 13.65
CA PHE A 125 -7.08 -3.72 12.83
C PHE A 125 -7.81 -2.46 13.35
N GLY A 126 -8.70 -2.61 14.32
CA GLY A 126 -9.45 -1.50 14.94
C GLY A 126 -8.56 -0.33 15.34
N PRO A 127 -7.47 -0.52 16.12
CA PRO A 127 -6.58 0.59 16.51
C PRO A 127 -5.94 1.34 15.35
N TYR A 128 -5.81 0.72 14.18
CA TYR A 128 -5.33 1.36 12.96
C TYR A 128 -6.45 2.11 12.24
N MET A 129 -7.69 1.58 12.28
CA MET A 129 -8.86 2.27 11.73
C MET A 129 -9.18 3.54 12.52
N ASP A 130 -9.05 3.54 13.84
CA ASP A 130 -9.22 4.72 14.69
C ASP A 130 -8.32 5.89 14.31
N LYS A 131 -7.20 5.63 13.63
CA LYS A 131 -6.24 6.60 13.12
C LYS A 131 -6.36 6.83 11.61
N CYS A 132 -7.16 6.02 10.90
CA CYS A 132 -7.26 6.07 9.45
C CYS A 132 -8.10 7.27 8.99
N SER A 133 -7.54 8.10 8.14
CA SER A 133 -8.24 9.31 7.66
C SER A 133 -9.07 9.09 6.40
N LYS A 134 -8.66 8.14 5.54
CA LYS A 134 -9.38 7.81 4.30
C LYS A 134 -9.25 6.34 3.96
N VAL A 135 -10.30 5.81 3.35
CA VAL A 135 -10.30 4.51 2.68
C VAL A 135 -10.87 4.70 1.28
N ILE A 136 -10.10 4.33 0.25
CA ILE A 136 -10.54 4.40 -1.15
C ILE A 136 -10.71 2.99 -1.68
N SER A 137 -11.90 2.67 -2.15
CA SER A 137 -12.20 1.35 -2.73
C SER A 137 -11.43 1.15 -4.03
N VAL A 138 -10.77 0.00 -4.15
CA VAL A 138 -10.10 -0.45 -5.36
C VAL A 138 -10.87 -1.61 -6.01
N GLY A 139 -11.36 -2.54 -5.22
CA GLY A 139 -11.99 -3.76 -5.67
C GLY A 139 -11.00 -4.89 -5.87
N ARG A 140 -11.34 -5.85 -6.73
CA ARG A 140 -10.49 -7.02 -7.00
C ARG A 140 -9.36 -6.67 -7.94
N LEU A 141 -8.15 -7.12 -7.61
CA LEU A 141 -6.94 -6.91 -8.41
C LEU A 141 -6.44 -8.22 -9.03
N LYS A 142 -5.79 -8.10 -10.16
CA LYS A 142 -5.08 -9.18 -10.82
C LYS A 142 -3.61 -9.16 -10.37
N TRP A 143 -3.14 -10.22 -9.72
CA TRP A 143 -1.79 -10.32 -9.20
C TRP A 143 -0.81 -11.09 -10.12
N PHE A 144 -1.33 -11.83 -11.07
CA PHE A 144 -0.54 -12.64 -11.99
C PHE A 144 -0.91 -12.29 -13.43
N LYS A 145 0.08 -11.90 -14.23
CA LYS A 145 -0.11 -11.50 -15.64
C LYS A 145 -0.77 -12.62 -16.47
N ASP A 146 -0.38 -13.86 -16.20
CA ASP A 146 -0.86 -15.04 -16.93
C ASP A 146 -2.15 -15.64 -16.36
N SER A 147 -2.67 -15.13 -15.25
CA SER A 147 -3.94 -15.61 -14.70
C SER A 147 -5.11 -14.98 -15.46
N PRO A 148 -6.13 -15.75 -15.90
CA PRO A 148 -7.36 -15.18 -16.45
C PRO A 148 -8.25 -14.53 -15.38
N HIS A 149 -7.97 -14.78 -14.09
CA HIS A 149 -8.82 -14.37 -12.97
C HIS A 149 -8.14 -13.29 -12.11
N SER A 150 -8.96 -12.36 -11.62
CA SER A 150 -8.59 -11.45 -10.54
C SER A 150 -8.63 -12.18 -9.18
N SER A 151 -8.05 -11.55 -8.16
CA SER A 151 -8.17 -11.99 -6.77
C SER A 151 -9.62 -12.21 -6.35
N THR A 152 -9.84 -13.11 -5.40
CA THR A 152 -11.14 -13.28 -4.73
C THR A 152 -11.43 -12.16 -3.75
N ASP A 153 -10.39 -11.51 -3.24
CA ASP A 153 -10.49 -10.47 -2.23
C ASP A 153 -10.57 -9.09 -2.88
N ASN A 154 -11.29 -8.18 -2.22
CA ASN A 154 -11.29 -6.77 -2.56
C ASN A 154 -10.14 -6.07 -1.81
N TYR A 155 -9.65 -4.99 -2.41
CA TYR A 155 -8.58 -4.17 -1.86
C TYR A 155 -9.03 -2.72 -1.73
N CYS A 156 -8.38 -2.00 -0.82
CA CYS A 156 -8.57 -0.57 -0.61
C CYS A 156 -7.21 0.10 -0.39
N TRP A 157 -7.12 1.36 -0.79
CA TRP A 157 -6.09 2.25 -0.31
C TRP A 157 -6.51 2.81 1.04
N TYR A 158 -5.67 2.62 2.06
CA TYR A 158 -5.84 3.19 3.41
C TYR A 158 -4.87 4.32 3.60
N ASN A 159 -5.33 5.44 4.13
CA ASN A 159 -4.51 6.61 4.39
C ASN A 159 -4.43 6.94 5.88
N TRP A 160 -3.22 7.15 6.33
CA TRP A 160 -2.91 7.72 7.64
C TRP A 160 -2.14 9.01 7.49
N ARG A 161 -2.51 10.03 8.27
CA ARG A 161 -1.74 11.28 8.36
C ARG A 161 -0.43 11.06 9.11
N TYR A 162 0.53 11.94 8.89
CA TYR A 162 1.76 11.94 9.69
C TYR A 162 1.44 12.05 11.18
N LYS A 163 2.02 11.15 12.00
CA LYS A 163 1.75 11.03 13.44
C LYS A 163 0.25 10.94 13.76
N ALA A 164 -0.49 10.17 12.97
CA ALA A 164 -1.91 9.97 13.16
C ALA A 164 -2.22 9.52 14.60
N THR A 165 -3.20 10.18 15.21
CA THR A 165 -3.75 9.85 16.52
C THR A 165 -5.13 9.23 16.36
N SER A 166 -5.67 8.59 17.42
CA SER A 166 -7.04 8.11 17.47
C SER A 166 -8.06 9.25 17.35
N ASP A 167 -9.31 8.90 17.12
CA ASP A 167 -10.48 9.81 17.03
C ASP A 167 -10.51 10.62 15.72
N VAL A 168 -10.07 10.01 14.63
CA VAL A 168 -10.19 10.58 13.28
C VAL A 168 -11.43 10.01 12.60
N ASP A 169 -12.32 10.86 12.10
CA ASP A 169 -13.41 10.42 11.24
C ASP A 169 -12.85 9.91 9.91
N THR A 170 -13.07 8.63 9.64
CA THR A 170 -12.60 8.01 8.40
C THR A 170 -13.53 8.35 7.24
N VAL A 171 -12.98 8.93 6.17
CA VAL A 171 -13.72 9.19 4.92
C VAL A 171 -13.61 7.99 4.00
N PHE A 172 -14.75 7.42 3.60
CA PHE A 172 -14.83 6.33 2.62
C PHE A 172 -15.16 6.86 1.24
N ILE A 173 -14.36 6.47 0.24
CA ILE A 173 -14.51 6.92 -1.15
C ILE A 173 -14.64 5.69 -2.05
N GLY A 174 -15.64 5.70 -2.94
CA GLY A 174 -15.81 4.67 -3.96
C GLY A 174 -14.70 4.71 -5.01
N ARG A 175 -14.74 3.74 -5.92
CA ARG A 175 -13.74 3.63 -7.01
C ARG A 175 -13.72 4.85 -7.94
N GLY A 176 -14.85 5.48 -8.16
CA GLY A 176 -15.05 6.55 -9.15
C GLY A 176 -15.50 6.04 -10.49
#